data_ad03b3c0b247e371cc5611f73cb31fdd
#
_entry.id   ad03b3c0b247e371cc5611f73cb31fdd
#
_cell.length_a   1.000
_cell.length_b   1.000
_cell.length_c   1.000
_cell.angle_alpha   90.00
_cell.angle_beta   90.00
_cell.angle_gamma   90.00
#
_symmetry.space_group_name_H-M   'P 1'
#
loop_
_entity.id
_entity.type
_entity.pdbx_description
1 polymer ?
#
loop_
_entity_poly.entity_id
_entity_poly.type
_entity_poly.pdbx_seq_one_letter_code
_entity_poly.pdbx_strand_id
1 'polypeptide(L)'
;RAQVAEYLNGKKGFILVSHDRAFLDGCVDHILSINRADITVTKGNFSQWWENKRRQDAYEQGENERLMGDIRRLSEAARRTAAWADRVEGEKIGDIPDRDKYMMGGRAYIGEQSRKMQQRRKNIERRQQNAIEEKKTLLKNIERSEELKIHTLGTQAQRIIEARELCLSYGERRIFANLSFELRAGDIIALAGRNGCGKSSVIKAAARLAGCDMHGAADVPYTGLLKLPSGITASYVPQDTSFLSGMAADYARRAGADISLFLTILRKMDFPRVQFEKDMRSYSAGQRKKVLLAASLCQSAHVFIWDEPLNYIDLLSRIQLEELIKKNRPTMLIVEHDRAFIENIGAEVVGMG
;
A
#
# COMPACT_ATOMS: atom_id res chain seq x y z
N ARG A 1 25.72 -15.08 -0.92
CA ARG A 1 25.44 -13.94 0.00
C ARG A 1 26.17 -14.12 1.32
N ALA A 2 26.13 -15.30 1.98
CA ALA A 2 26.85 -15.55 3.25
C ALA A 2 28.35 -15.27 3.15
N GLN A 3 29.01 -15.76 2.11
CA GLN A 3 30.44 -15.50 1.86
C GLN A 3 30.76 -14.01 1.68
N VAL A 4 29.84 -13.25 1.06
CA VAL A 4 30.04 -11.79 0.89
C VAL A 4 29.86 -11.06 2.22
N ALA A 5 28.89 -11.47 3.04
CA ALA A 5 28.73 -10.92 4.39
C ALA A 5 29.94 -11.18 5.27
N GLU A 6 30.47 -12.39 5.25
CA GLU A 6 31.69 -12.76 5.97
C GLU A 6 32.91 -11.94 5.50
N TYR A 7 33.06 -11.74 4.19
CA TYR A 7 34.11 -10.89 3.62
C TYR A 7 33.98 -9.43 4.08
N LEU A 8 32.74 -8.88 4.09
CA LEU A 8 32.48 -7.50 4.51
C LEU A 8 32.75 -7.31 6.01
N ASN A 9 32.41 -8.28 6.84
CA ASN A 9 32.68 -8.24 8.29
C ASN A 9 34.17 -8.18 8.62
N GLY A 10 35.03 -8.64 7.71
CA GLY A 10 36.50 -8.49 7.83
C GLY A 10 37.04 -7.11 7.42
N LYS A 11 36.19 -6.18 6.94
CA LYS A 11 36.61 -4.84 6.50
C LYS A 11 36.48 -3.80 7.60
N LYS A 12 37.39 -2.80 7.62
CA LYS A 12 37.38 -1.71 8.62
C LYS A 12 36.26 -0.70 8.43
N GLY A 13 35.65 -0.64 7.27
CA GLY A 13 34.54 0.24 6.95
C GLY A 13 34.07 0.08 5.50
N PHE A 14 32.77 0.17 5.28
CA PHE A 14 32.14 0.14 3.97
C PHE A 14 30.78 0.82 4.04
N ILE A 15 30.24 1.21 2.90
CA ILE A 15 28.86 1.64 2.72
C ILE A 15 28.19 0.63 1.80
N LEU A 16 27.05 0.10 2.23
CA LEU A 16 26.29 -0.91 1.52
C LEU A 16 24.87 -0.42 1.23
N VAL A 17 24.42 -0.57 -0.01
CA VAL A 17 23.03 -0.38 -0.39
C VAL A 17 22.46 -1.75 -0.77
N SER A 18 21.47 -2.21 -0.03
CA SER A 18 20.82 -3.51 -0.27
C SER A 18 19.36 -3.47 0.16
N HIS A 19 18.56 -4.30 -0.49
CA HIS A 19 17.15 -4.55 -0.14
C HIS A 19 16.97 -5.94 0.51
N ASP A 20 18.04 -6.65 0.81
CA ASP A 20 18.04 -7.97 1.44
C ASP A 20 18.26 -7.82 2.95
N ARG A 21 17.19 -8.04 3.72
CA ARG A 21 17.17 -7.89 5.19
C ARG A 21 18.19 -8.81 5.87
N ALA A 22 18.17 -10.10 5.52
CA ALA A 22 19.06 -11.08 6.12
C ALA A 22 20.54 -10.77 5.83
N PHE A 23 20.82 -10.25 4.64
CA PHE A 23 22.17 -9.80 4.29
C PHE A 23 22.58 -8.55 5.07
N LEU A 24 21.68 -7.56 5.20
CA LEU A 24 21.95 -6.36 6.00
C LEU A 24 22.16 -6.71 7.47
N ASP A 25 21.30 -7.55 8.05
CA ASP A 25 21.41 -7.97 9.46
C ASP A 25 22.72 -8.73 9.74
N GLY A 26 23.27 -9.40 8.73
CA GLY A 26 24.50 -10.17 8.86
C GLY A 26 25.80 -9.37 8.75
N CYS A 27 25.77 -8.10 8.27
CA CYS A 27 27.01 -7.39 7.97
C CYS A 27 27.01 -5.89 8.31
N VAL A 28 25.88 -5.29 8.75
CA VAL A 28 25.85 -3.86 9.08
C VAL A 28 25.65 -3.63 10.59
N ASP A 29 26.29 -2.60 11.10
CA ASP A 29 26.20 -2.13 12.48
C ASP A 29 25.59 -0.74 12.62
N HIS A 30 25.37 -0.04 11.51
CA HIS A 30 24.69 1.26 11.43
C HIS A 30 23.78 1.30 10.21
N ILE A 31 22.62 1.94 10.37
CA ILE A 31 21.67 2.21 9.28
C ILE A 31 21.64 3.71 9.00
N LEU A 32 21.95 4.10 7.76
CA LEU A 32 21.77 5.45 7.25
C LEU A 32 20.42 5.49 6.51
N SER A 33 19.44 6.17 7.09
CA SER A 33 18.12 6.37 6.51
C SER A 33 18.01 7.75 5.89
N ILE A 34 17.68 7.79 4.60
CA ILE A 34 17.48 9.03 3.83
C ILE A 34 15.98 9.18 3.63
N ASN A 35 15.37 10.11 4.33
CA ASN A 35 13.98 10.49 4.19
C ASN A 35 13.87 11.80 3.40
N ARG A 36 12.65 12.19 2.98
CA ARG A 36 12.44 13.43 2.21
C ARG A 36 12.93 14.69 2.90
N ALA A 37 12.91 14.72 4.23
CA ALA A 37 13.21 15.89 5.03
C ALA A 37 14.47 15.75 5.88
N ASP A 38 14.99 14.54 6.06
CA ASP A 38 16.05 14.29 7.03
C ASP A 38 16.89 13.07 6.67
N ILE A 39 18.17 13.11 7.11
CA ILE A 39 19.11 11.99 7.02
C ILE A 39 19.46 11.58 8.44
N THR A 40 19.10 10.37 8.82
CA THR A 40 19.36 9.86 10.15
C THR A 40 20.31 8.66 10.10
N VAL A 41 21.29 8.65 11.05
CA VAL A 41 22.18 7.51 11.25
C VAL A 41 21.83 6.88 12.59
N THR A 42 21.46 5.61 12.56
CA THR A 42 21.08 4.86 13.75
C THR A 42 22.02 3.68 13.94
N LYS A 43 22.55 3.51 15.13
CA LYS A 43 23.36 2.34 15.50
C LYS A 43 22.48 1.11 15.61
N GLY A 44 22.92 -0.01 15.05
CA GLY A 44 22.22 -1.28 15.05
C GLY A 44 22.08 -1.86 13.64
N ASN A 45 21.61 -3.09 13.57
CA ASN A 45 21.28 -3.77 12.32
C ASN A 45 19.90 -3.34 11.78
N PHE A 46 19.52 -3.86 10.61
CA PHE A 46 18.23 -3.49 9.98
C PHE A 46 17.03 -3.87 10.84
N SER A 47 17.03 -5.06 11.44
CA SER A 47 15.91 -5.54 12.28
C SER A 47 15.66 -4.65 13.49
N GLN A 48 16.74 -4.20 14.17
CA GLN A 48 16.65 -3.26 15.30
C GLN A 48 16.14 -1.88 14.84
N TRP A 49 16.68 -1.37 13.75
CA TRP A 49 16.23 -0.11 13.17
C TRP A 49 14.75 -0.15 12.81
N TRP A 50 14.31 -1.25 12.17
CA TRP A 50 12.93 -1.43 11.76
C TRP A 50 11.97 -1.49 12.94
N GLU A 51 12.33 -2.23 14.00
CA GLU A 51 11.52 -2.29 15.21
C GLU A 51 11.37 -0.92 15.87
N ASN A 52 12.46 -0.16 15.97
CA ASN A 52 12.44 1.20 16.51
C ASN A 52 11.58 2.12 15.64
N LYS A 53 11.71 2.03 14.32
CA LYS A 53 10.88 2.78 13.37
C LYS A 53 9.40 2.46 13.53
N ARG A 54 9.02 1.20 13.61
CA ARG A 54 7.63 0.78 13.86
C ARG A 54 7.08 1.34 15.18
N ARG A 55 7.86 1.30 16.24
CA ARG A 55 7.45 1.87 17.54
C ARG A 55 7.24 3.38 17.46
N GLN A 56 8.14 4.07 16.78
CA GLN A 56 8.02 5.50 16.56
C GLN A 56 6.79 5.85 15.71
N ASP A 57 6.58 5.17 14.59
CA ASP A 57 5.43 5.37 13.72
C ASP A 57 4.10 5.10 14.46
N ALA A 58 4.03 4.04 15.27
CA ALA A 58 2.85 3.73 16.10
C ALA A 58 2.60 4.82 17.18
N TYR A 59 3.64 5.33 17.80
CA TYR A 59 3.54 6.43 18.77
C TYR A 59 3.02 7.71 18.10
N GLU A 60 3.62 8.09 16.97
CA GLU A 60 3.23 9.27 16.19
C GLU A 60 1.80 9.16 15.68
N GLN A 61 1.39 7.96 15.25
CA GLN A 61 0.01 7.70 14.83
C GLN A 61 -0.97 7.85 15.99
N GLY A 62 -0.64 7.32 17.18
CA GLY A 62 -1.46 7.49 18.38
C GLY A 62 -1.58 8.96 18.81
N GLU A 63 -0.50 9.75 18.71
CA GLU A 63 -0.56 11.20 18.96
C GLU A 63 -1.45 11.92 17.95
N ASN A 64 -1.33 11.60 16.65
CA ASN A 64 -2.16 12.18 15.62
C ASN A 64 -3.65 11.84 15.81
N GLU A 65 -3.98 10.61 16.19
CA GLU A 65 -5.37 10.22 16.50
C GLU A 65 -5.93 11.02 17.69
N ARG A 66 -5.15 11.23 18.73
CA ARG A 66 -5.53 12.08 19.88
C ARG A 66 -5.76 13.52 19.46
N LEU A 67 -4.84 14.11 18.71
CA LEU A 67 -4.95 15.48 18.18
C LEU A 67 -6.18 15.64 17.29
N MET A 68 -6.46 14.66 16.43
CA MET A 68 -7.67 14.68 15.58
C MET A 68 -8.96 14.54 16.39
N GLY A 69 -8.96 13.71 17.43
CA GLY A 69 -10.06 13.62 18.38
C GLY A 69 -10.34 14.94 19.09
N ASP A 70 -9.29 15.63 19.49
CA ASP A 70 -9.39 16.95 20.12
C ASP A 70 -9.89 18.03 19.15
N ILE A 71 -9.35 18.07 17.91
CA ILE A 71 -9.79 18.98 16.85
C ILE A 71 -11.29 18.76 16.56
N ARG A 72 -11.72 17.50 16.48
CA ARG A 72 -13.14 17.17 16.28
C ARG A 72 -13.99 17.68 17.43
N ARG A 73 -13.60 17.42 18.69
CA ARG A 73 -14.33 17.92 19.88
C ARG A 73 -14.42 19.45 19.90
N LEU A 74 -13.31 20.15 19.62
CA LEU A 74 -13.30 21.60 19.56
C LEU A 74 -14.18 22.14 18.42
N SER A 75 -14.14 21.52 17.25
CA SER A 75 -14.97 21.88 16.10
C SER A 75 -16.47 21.67 16.38
N GLU A 76 -16.82 20.57 17.02
CA GLU A 76 -18.22 20.31 17.45
C GLU A 76 -18.68 21.30 18.52
N ALA A 77 -17.83 21.65 19.48
CA ALA A 77 -18.13 22.66 20.48
C ALA A 77 -18.32 24.05 19.83
N ALA A 78 -17.48 24.42 18.89
CA ALA A 78 -17.61 25.66 18.12
C ALA A 78 -18.94 25.71 17.35
N ARG A 79 -19.30 24.63 16.66
CA ARG A 79 -20.59 24.52 15.94
C ARG A 79 -21.79 24.64 16.89
N ARG A 80 -21.76 23.98 18.05
CA ARG A 80 -22.84 24.09 19.04
C ARG A 80 -22.97 25.52 19.57
N THR A 81 -21.85 26.17 19.86
CA THR A 81 -21.83 27.56 20.33
C THR A 81 -22.39 28.51 19.26
N ALA A 82 -22.05 28.33 18.01
CA ALA A 82 -22.59 29.09 16.89
C ALA A 82 -24.10 28.87 16.72
N ALA A 83 -24.55 27.62 16.69
CA ALA A 83 -25.98 27.29 16.56
C ALA A 83 -26.81 27.79 17.73
N TRP A 84 -26.28 27.75 18.97
CA TRP A 84 -26.93 28.35 20.13
C TRP A 84 -27.05 29.86 20.01
N ALA A 85 -25.99 30.53 19.57
CA ALA A 85 -25.99 31.96 19.40
C ALA A 85 -26.97 32.43 18.31
N ASP A 86 -27.05 31.68 17.18
CA ASP A 86 -28.00 31.97 16.10
C ASP A 86 -29.47 31.77 16.56
N ARG A 87 -29.72 30.77 17.41
CA ARG A 87 -31.06 30.58 18.00
C ARG A 87 -31.46 31.74 18.93
N VAL A 88 -30.54 32.15 19.82
CA VAL A 88 -30.78 33.28 20.74
C VAL A 88 -30.99 34.58 19.96
N GLU A 89 -30.32 34.75 18.80
CA GLU A 89 -30.51 35.94 17.93
C GLU A 89 -31.85 35.88 17.18
N GLY A 90 -32.30 34.70 16.75
CA GLY A 90 -33.62 34.45 16.15
C GLY A 90 -34.77 34.68 17.14
N GLU A 91 -34.61 34.30 18.39
CA GLU A 91 -35.61 34.56 19.45
C GLU A 91 -35.78 36.07 19.81
N LYS A 92 -34.73 36.88 19.50
CA LYS A 92 -34.83 38.34 19.71
C LYS A 92 -35.64 39.06 18.62
N ILE A 93 -35.85 38.46 17.46
CA ILE A 93 -36.59 39.03 16.32
C ILE A 93 -38.07 38.54 16.33
N GLY A 94 -38.38 37.53 17.15
CA GLY A 94 -39.74 36.99 17.29
C GLY A 94 -40.63 37.94 18.05
N ASP A 95 -41.82 38.19 17.50
CA ASP A 95 -43.02 38.86 17.99
C ASP A 95 -42.85 39.67 19.29
N ILE A 96 -42.90 40.98 19.17
CA ILE A 96 -43.13 41.90 20.30
C ILE A 96 -44.61 42.25 20.32
N PRO A 97 -45.44 41.54 21.09
CA PRO A 97 -46.76 42.04 21.41
C PRO A 97 -46.64 42.81 22.73
N ASP A 98 -46.25 44.02 22.68
CA ASP A 98 -46.59 45.06 23.62
C ASP A 98 -45.69 46.32 23.41
N ARG A 99 -46.29 47.31 22.77
CA ARG A 99 -45.61 48.55 22.39
C ARG A 99 -45.38 49.48 23.58
N ASP A 100 -45.93 49.16 24.75
CA ASP A 100 -46.01 50.08 25.88
C ASP A 100 -45.05 49.78 27.06
N LYS A 101 -44.24 48.75 27.00
CA LYS A 101 -43.36 48.36 28.12
C LYS A 101 -41.91 48.88 28.03
N TYR A 102 -41.53 49.56 27.00
CA TYR A 102 -40.16 50.08 26.88
C TYR A 102 -40.08 51.57 27.09
N MET A 103 -39.94 52.00 28.33
CA MET A 103 -39.46 53.36 28.64
C MET A 103 -38.11 53.62 27.96
N MET A 104 -37.84 54.86 27.56
CA MET A 104 -36.70 55.31 26.70
C MET A 104 -35.30 54.87 27.16
N GLY A 105 -35.10 54.33 28.37
CA GLY A 105 -33.82 53.79 28.85
C GLY A 105 -33.53 52.30 28.51
N GLY A 106 -34.56 51.49 28.16
CA GLY A 106 -34.43 50.06 27.98
C GLY A 106 -33.72 49.65 26.66
N ARG A 107 -33.95 50.41 25.60
CA ARG A 107 -33.34 50.11 24.27
C ARG A 107 -31.82 50.26 24.25
N ALA A 108 -31.30 51.29 24.93
CA ALA A 108 -29.85 51.52 25.02
C ALA A 108 -29.18 50.42 25.84
N TYR A 109 -29.78 49.97 26.95
CA TYR A 109 -29.28 48.87 27.79
C TYR A 109 -29.29 47.51 27.10
N ILE A 110 -30.36 47.19 26.37
CA ILE A 110 -30.48 45.94 25.60
C ILE A 110 -29.46 45.94 24.44
N GLY A 111 -29.25 47.09 23.77
CA GLY A 111 -28.26 47.24 22.72
C GLY A 111 -26.82 47.03 23.23
N GLU A 112 -26.54 47.55 24.43
CA GLU A 112 -25.21 47.39 25.04
C GLU A 112 -24.97 45.94 25.51
N GLN A 113 -25.97 45.28 26.09
CA GLN A 113 -25.88 43.85 26.42
C GLN A 113 -25.71 42.96 25.17
N SER A 114 -26.44 43.24 24.10
CA SER A 114 -26.31 42.54 22.84
C SER A 114 -24.90 42.71 22.25
N ARG A 115 -24.37 43.93 22.28
CA ARG A 115 -23.01 44.20 21.83
C ARG A 115 -21.94 43.48 22.65
N LYS A 116 -22.07 43.42 23.98
CA LYS A 116 -21.17 42.66 24.88
C LYS A 116 -21.26 41.17 24.63
N MET A 117 -22.43 40.61 24.38
CA MET A 117 -22.63 39.21 24.03
C MET A 117 -22.00 38.87 22.68
N GLN A 118 -22.22 39.68 21.64
CA GLN A 118 -21.59 39.50 20.35
C GLN A 118 -20.06 39.56 20.43
N GLN A 119 -19.52 40.45 21.25
CA GLN A 119 -18.08 40.55 21.44
C GLN A 119 -17.49 39.34 22.19
N ARG A 120 -18.22 38.82 23.20
CA ARG A 120 -17.87 37.54 23.88
C ARG A 120 -17.92 36.37 22.91
N ARG A 121 -18.95 36.25 22.06
CA ARG A 121 -19.08 35.24 21.02
C ARG A 121 -17.87 35.26 20.09
N LYS A 122 -17.56 36.43 19.49
CA LYS A 122 -16.39 36.56 18.60
C LYS A 122 -15.08 36.20 19.27
N ASN A 123 -14.89 36.51 20.54
CA ASN A 123 -13.70 36.13 21.29
C ASN A 123 -13.62 34.60 21.55
N ILE A 124 -14.73 33.97 21.82
CA ILE A 124 -14.79 32.49 22.00
C ILE A 124 -14.50 31.79 20.67
N GLU A 125 -15.16 32.22 19.58
CA GLU A 125 -14.93 31.68 18.23
C GLU A 125 -13.47 31.85 17.81
N ARG A 126 -12.88 33.01 18.02
CA ARG A 126 -11.46 33.25 17.72
C ARG A 126 -10.52 32.38 18.54
N ARG A 127 -10.79 32.18 19.85
CA ARG A 127 -9.98 31.31 20.69
C ARG A 127 -10.09 29.84 20.25
N GLN A 128 -11.30 29.37 19.89
CA GLN A 128 -11.51 28.03 19.40
C GLN A 128 -10.82 27.81 18.05
N GLN A 129 -10.92 28.79 17.14
CA GLN A 129 -10.26 28.73 15.84
C GLN A 129 -8.73 28.68 15.97
N ASN A 130 -8.16 29.55 16.82
CA ASN A 130 -6.72 29.55 17.08
C ASN A 130 -6.26 28.21 17.69
N ALA A 131 -7.02 27.65 18.63
CA ALA A 131 -6.70 26.35 19.23
C ALA A 131 -6.78 25.19 18.21
N ILE A 132 -7.74 25.26 17.26
CA ILE A 132 -7.84 24.28 16.18
C ILE A 132 -6.65 24.42 15.22
N GLU A 133 -6.25 25.65 14.86
CA GLU A 133 -5.11 25.90 13.98
C GLU A 133 -3.79 25.47 14.64
N GLU A 134 -3.58 25.80 15.91
CA GLU A 134 -2.43 25.35 16.68
C GLU A 134 -2.33 23.82 16.71
N LYS A 135 -3.45 23.12 16.99
CA LYS A 135 -3.46 21.65 16.95
C LYS A 135 -3.25 21.08 15.55
N LYS A 136 -3.73 21.75 14.50
CA LYS A 136 -3.46 21.34 13.11
C LYS A 136 -1.98 21.44 12.74
N THR A 137 -1.26 22.45 13.24
CA THR A 137 0.18 22.57 12.98
C THR A 137 1.00 21.50 13.69
N LEU A 138 0.49 20.94 14.79
CA LEU A 138 1.12 19.84 15.51
C LEU A 138 0.86 18.46 14.85
N LEU A 139 -0.13 18.37 13.94
CA LEU A 139 -0.35 17.14 13.20
C LEU A 139 0.86 16.88 12.30
N LYS A 140 1.59 15.83 12.60
CA LYS A 140 2.63 15.33 11.72
C LYS A 140 1.97 14.82 10.43
N ASN A 141 2.60 15.07 9.28
CA ASN A 141 2.18 14.56 7.98
C ASN A 141 2.36 13.04 7.89
N ILE A 142 1.73 12.31 8.79
CA ILE A 142 1.58 10.87 8.63
C ILE A 142 0.45 10.71 7.62
N GLU A 143 0.78 10.32 6.40
CA GLU A 143 -0.22 9.90 5.43
C GLU A 143 -1.09 8.84 6.11
N ARG A 144 -2.39 9.11 6.22
CA ARG A 144 -3.34 8.10 6.74
C ARG A 144 -3.17 6.86 5.92
N SER A 145 -2.58 5.86 6.54
CA SER A 145 -2.50 4.54 5.96
C SER A 145 -3.91 3.94 5.99
N GLU A 146 -4.74 4.32 5.00
CA GLU A 146 -5.85 3.42 4.69
C GLU A 146 -5.21 2.08 4.37
N GLU A 147 -5.58 1.03 5.07
CA GLU A 147 -5.00 -0.28 4.86
C GLU A 147 -5.12 -0.70 3.40
N LEU A 148 -4.03 -1.14 2.80
CA LEU A 148 -4.07 -1.80 1.51
C LEU A 148 -4.95 -3.06 1.67
N LYS A 149 -5.79 -3.35 0.67
CA LYS A 149 -6.62 -4.56 0.66
C LYS A 149 -6.39 -5.28 -0.65
N ILE A 150 -6.42 -6.60 -0.58
CA ILE A 150 -6.47 -7.47 -1.75
C ILE A 150 -7.92 -7.91 -1.90
N HIS A 151 -8.49 -7.73 -3.07
CA HIS A 151 -9.86 -8.13 -3.36
C HIS A 151 -9.87 -9.54 -3.94
N THR A 152 -10.07 -10.53 -3.06
CA THR A 152 -10.21 -11.93 -3.45
C THR A 152 -11.65 -12.26 -3.80
N LEU A 153 -11.86 -12.90 -4.95
CA LEU A 153 -13.15 -13.45 -5.31
C LEU A 153 -13.31 -14.85 -4.69
N GLY A 154 -14.47 -15.11 -4.13
CA GLY A 154 -14.82 -16.45 -3.63
C GLY A 154 -15.10 -17.41 -4.79
N THR A 155 -14.69 -18.66 -4.64
CA THR A 155 -14.98 -19.74 -5.60
C THR A 155 -15.43 -21.00 -4.88
N GLN A 156 -16.28 -21.79 -5.54
CA GLN A 156 -16.61 -23.13 -5.07
C GLN A 156 -15.58 -24.18 -5.48
N ALA A 157 -14.68 -23.82 -6.40
CA ALA A 157 -13.60 -24.71 -6.84
C ALA A 157 -12.54 -24.84 -5.73
N GLN A 158 -12.37 -26.02 -5.20
CA GLN A 158 -11.32 -26.30 -4.21
C GLN A 158 -9.92 -26.22 -4.81
N ARG A 159 -9.77 -26.63 -6.09
CA ARG A 159 -8.50 -26.60 -6.84
C ARG A 159 -8.58 -25.48 -7.85
N ILE A 160 -7.64 -24.56 -7.78
CA ILE A 160 -7.55 -23.38 -8.66
C ILE A 160 -6.56 -23.63 -9.81
N ILE A 161 -5.40 -24.23 -9.50
CA ILE A 161 -4.42 -24.66 -10.50
C ILE A 161 -4.01 -26.10 -10.18
N GLU A 162 -4.05 -26.96 -11.18
CA GLU A 162 -3.57 -28.32 -11.10
C GLU A 162 -2.52 -28.55 -12.19
N ALA A 163 -1.32 -28.92 -11.77
CA ALA A 163 -0.23 -29.34 -12.65
C ALA A 163 0.14 -30.76 -12.32
N ARG A 164 0.16 -31.66 -13.33
CA ARG A 164 0.60 -33.06 -13.19
C ARG A 164 1.58 -33.41 -14.28
N GLU A 165 2.72 -33.95 -13.88
CA GLU A 165 3.78 -34.39 -14.77
C GLU A 165 4.11 -33.37 -15.87
N LEU A 166 4.07 -32.09 -15.50
CA LEU A 166 4.32 -30.99 -16.43
C LEU A 166 5.79 -31.02 -16.85
N CYS A 167 6.01 -31.04 -18.15
CA CYS A 167 7.34 -30.98 -18.77
C CYS A 167 7.39 -29.78 -19.72
N LEU A 168 8.51 -29.09 -19.71
CA LEU A 168 8.77 -27.95 -20.60
C LEU A 168 10.00 -28.19 -21.45
N SER A 169 9.88 -27.97 -22.75
CA SER A 169 11.00 -28.05 -23.69
C SER A 169 10.90 -26.92 -24.74
N TYR A 170 12.01 -26.32 -25.10
CA TYR A 170 12.12 -25.40 -26.24
C TYR A 170 12.98 -26.08 -27.32
N GLY A 171 12.29 -26.56 -28.39
CA GLY A 171 12.91 -27.44 -29.36
C GLY A 171 13.42 -28.72 -28.71
N GLU A 172 14.69 -29.07 -28.95
CA GLU A 172 15.32 -30.27 -28.34
C GLU A 172 15.78 -30.05 -26.88
N ARG A 173 15.79 -28.81 -26.41
CA ARG A 173 16.27 -28.48 -25.08
C ARG A 173 15.16 -28.66 -24.04
N ARG A 174 15.26 -29.73 -23.24
CA ARG A 174 14.41 -29.89 -22.04
C ARG A 174 14.83 -28.90 -20.97
N ILE A 175 13.86 -28.16 -20.43
CA ILE A 175 14.05 -27.20 -19.33
C ILE A 175 13.80 -27.89 -17.99
N PHE A 176 12.64 -28.56 -17.85
CA PHE A 176 12.32 -29.36 -16.69
C PHE A 176 11.37 -30.51 -17.07
N ALA A 177 11.26 -31.50 -16.20
CA ALA A 177 10.33 -32.62 -16.32
C ALA A 177 9.67 -32.92 -14.97
N ASN A 178 8.49 -33.53 -15.03
CA ASN A 178 7.74 -34.05 -13.88
C ASN A 178 7.42 -33.06 -12.78
N LEU A 179 7.10 -31.79 -13.14
CA LEU A 179 6.59 -30.85 -12.18
C LEU A 179 5.12 -31.16 -11.88
N SER A 180 4.82 -31.43 -10.61
CA SER A 180 3.44 -31.61 -10.15
C SER A 180 3.18 -30.80 -8.91
N PHE A 181 2.09 -30.03 -8.92
CA PHE A 181 1.62 -29.27 -7.76
C PHE A 181 0.12 -28.99 -7.88
N GLU A 182 -0.51 -28.67 -6.77
CA GLU A 182 -1.93 -28.34 -6.70
C GLU A 182 -2.10 -27.07 -5.85
N LEU A 183 -2.60 -25.98 -6.44
CA LEU A 183 -2.94 -24.76 -5.74
C LEU A 183 -4.42 -24.75 -5.39
N ARG A 184 -4.74 -24.76 -4.11
CA ARG A 184 -6.11 -24.68 -3.59
C ARG A 184 -6.50 -23.26 -3.26
N ALA A 185 -7.79 -23.02 -3.09
CA ALA A 185 -8.30 -21.72 -2.65
C ALA A 185 -7.74 -21.36 -1.26
N GLY A 186 -7.13 -20.18 -1.15
CA GLY A 186 -6.47 -19.71 0.08
C GLY A 186 -5.02 -20.13 0.26
N ASP A 187 -4.47 -20.99 -0.61
CA ASP A 187 -3.07 -21.38 -0.56
C ASP A 187 -2.17 -20.38 -1.30
N ILE A 188 -0.94 -20.30 -0.85
CA ILE A 188 0.12 -19.55 -1.52
C ILE A 188 1.24 -20.54 -1.89
N ILE A 189 1.53 -20.68 -3.18
CA ILE A 189 2.62 -21.52 -3.68
C ILE A 189 3.72 -20.65 -4.27
N ALA A 190 4.96 -20.87 -3.81
CA ALA A 190 6.16 -20.27 -4.35
C ALA A 190 6.96 -21.30 -5.17
N LEU A 191 7.14 -21.03 -6.46
CA LEU A 191 8.02 -21.84 -7.31
C LEU A 191 9.47 -21.45 -7.07
N ALA A 192 10.27 -22.39 -6.59
CA ALA A 192 11.69 -22.21 -6.29
C ALA A 192 12.57 -23.08 -7.19
N GLY A 193 13.75 -22.59 -7.55
CA GLY A 193 14.70 -23.31 -8.38
C GLY A 193 15.78 -22.39 -8.94
N ARG A 194 16.76 -22.96 -9.65
CA ARG A 194 17.85 -22.20 -10.27
C ARG A 194 17.35 -21.24 -11.35
N ASN A 195 18.14 -20.20 -11.67
CA ASN A 195 17.83 -19.33 -12.78
C ASN A 195 17.81 -20.12 -14.09
N GLY A 196 16.79 -19.89 -14.93
CA GLY A 196 16.60 -20.58 -16.19
C GLY A 196 15.96 -21.98 -16.09
N CYS A 197 15.54 -22.46 -14.90
CA CYS A 197 14.83 -23.75 -14.74
C CYS A 197 13.36 -23.72 -15.16
N GLY A 198 12.84 -22.61 -15.73
CA GLY A 198 11.50 -22.55 -16.30
C GLY A 198 10.40 -22.02 -15.39
N LYS A 199 10.70 -21.46 -14.22
CA LYS A 199 9.70 -20.87 -13.28
C LYS A 199 8.75 -19.90 -13.97
N SER A 200 9.31 -18.86 -14.63
CA SER A 200 8.53 -17.86 -15.36
C SER A 200 7.72 -18.47 -16.52
N SER A 201 8.18 -19.57 -17.11
CA SER A 201 7.43 -20.27 -18.16
C SER A 201 6.19 -20.94 -17.59
N VAL A 202 6.28 -21.59 -16.42
CA VAL A 202 5.10 -22.17 -15.73
C VAL A 202 4.09 -21.09 -15.37
N ILE A 203 4.56 -19.95 -14.79
CA ILE A 203 3.70 -18.83 -14.47
C ILE A 203 3.01 -18.26 -15.72
N LYS A 204 3.74 -18.06 -16.83
CA LYS A 204 3.18 -17.60 -18.10
C LYS A 204 2.14 -18.55 -18.66
N ALA A 205 2.39 -19.85 -18.62
CA ALA A 205 1.42 -20.86 -19.05
C ALA A 205 0.14 -20.81 -18.21
N ALA A 206 0.26 -20.73 -16.88
CA ALA A 206 -0.89 -20.62 -15.97
C ALA A 206 -1.68 -19.32 -16.20
N ALA A 207 -1.00 -18.17 -16.32
CA ALA A 207 -1.62 -16.87 -16.57
C ALA A 207 -2.37 -16.85 -17.92
N ARG A 208 -1.79 -17.45 -18.95
CA ARG A 208 -2.43 -17.57 -20.28
C ARG A 208 -3.68 -18.42 -20.23
N LEU A 209 -3.65 -19.58 -19.57
CA LEU A 209 -4.84 -20.43 -19.36
C LEU A 209 -5.95 -19.70 -18.60
N ALA A 210 -5.59 -18.79 -17.71
CA ALA A 210 -6.52 -17.92 -16.99
C ALA A 210 -7.03 -16.73 -17.82
N GLY A 211 -6.62 -16.59 -19.10
CA GLY A 211 -7.04 -15.52 -19.98
C GLY A 211 -6.38 -14.16 -19.71
N CYS A 212 -5.25 -14.13 -18.99
CA CYS A 212 -4.53 -12.88 -18.76
C CYS A 212 -3.90 -12.33 -20.05
N ASP A 213 -3.84 -10.99 -20.16
CA ASP A 213 -3.09 -10.34 -21.23
C ASP A 213 -1.59 -10.62 -21.07
N MET A 214 -1.01 -11.28 -22.06
CA MET A 214 0.40 -11.68 -22.07
C MET A 214 1.31 -10.64 -22.73
N HIS A 215 0.77 -9.48 -23.12
CA HIS A 215 1.51 -8.39 -23.77
C HIS A 215 2.44 -8.85 -24.92
N GLY A 216 1.92 -9.76 -25.77
CA GLY A 216 2.65 -10.29 -26.92
C GLY A 216 3.67 -11.39 -26.60
N ALA A 217 3.74 -11.89 -25.36
CA ALA A 217 4.62 -13.01 -25.03
C ALA A 217 4.25 -14.29 -25.83
N ALA A 218 5.25 -14.98 -26.36
CA ALA A 218 5.07 -16.21 -27.13
C ALA A 218 4.46 -17.34 -26.26
N ASP A 219 3.84 -18.30 -26.94
CA ASP A 219 3.33 -19.49 -26.29
C ASP A 219 4.43 -20.31 -25.64
N VAL A 220 4.10 -20.87 -24.48
CA VAL A 220 5.01 -21.75 -23.75
C VAL A 220 4.70 -23.19 -24.14
N PRO A 221 5.61 -23.90 -24.82
CA PRO A 221 5.41 -25.29 -25.20
C PRO A 221 5.62 -26.18 -23.97
N TYR A 222 4.55 -26.84 -23.54
CA TYR A 222 4.61 -27.82 -22.46
C TYR A 222 3.84 -29.09 -22.80
N THR A 223 4.17 -30.17 -22.13
CA THR A 223 3.43 -31.44 -22.11
C THR A 223 3.06 -31.80 -20.68
N GLY A 224 2.15 -32.74 -20.51
CA GLY A 224 1.54 -33.03 -19.21
C GLY A 224 0.24 -32.27 -19.01
N LEU A 225 -0.27 -32.26 -17.80
CA LEU A 225 -1.53 -31.59 -17.45
C LEU A 225 -1.24 -30.27 -16.73
N LEU A 226 -1.73 -29.17 -17.29
CA LEU A 226 -1.90 -27.89 -16.59
C LEU A 226 -3.34 -27.43 -16.79
N LYS A 227 -4.12 -27.35 -15.71
CA LYS A 227 -5.55 -27.08 -15.78
C LYS A 227 -5.96 -26.04 -14.74
N LEU A 228 -6.86 -25.15 -15.17
CA LEU A 228 -7.62 -24.22 -14.34
C LEU A 228 -9.13 -24.48 -14.58
N PRO A 229 -9.99 -24.38 -13.54
CA PRO A 229 -11.44 -24.44 -13.73
C PRO A 229 -11.93 -23.27 -14.58
N SER A 230 -13.02 -23.48 -15.29
CA SER A 230 -13.69 -22.41 -16.05
C SER A 230 -14.21 -21.32 -15.12
N GLY A 231 -14.16 -20.06 -15.56
CA GLY A 231 -14.63 -18.92 -14.76
C GLY A 231 -13.66 -18.41 -13.70
N ILE A 232 -12.45 -18.96 -13.60
CA ILE A 232 -11.40 -18.43 -12.73
C ILE A 232 -10.83 -17.15 -13.36
N THR A 233 -10.92 -16.04 -12.61
CA THR A 233 -10.27 -14.77 -12.92
C THR A 233 -8.92 -14.69 -12.24
N ALA A 234 -7.87 -14.41 -12.99
CA ALA A 234 -6.52 -14.25 -12.45
C ALA A 234 -6.05 -12.80 -12.60
N SER A 235 -5.23 -12.35 -11.65
CA SER A 235 -4.49 -11.11 -11.74
C SER A 235 -3.00 -11.43 -11.94
N TYR A 236 -2.41 -10.95 -13.03
CA TYR A 236 -1.05 -11.30 -13.43
C TYR A 236 -0.09 -10.13 -13.33
N VAL A 237 1.04 -10.34 -12.67
CA VAL A 237 2.17 -9.39 -12.64
C VAL A 237 3.35 -10.04 -13.35
N PRO A 238 3.70 -9.61 -14.59
CA PRO A 238 4.84 -10.14 -15.33
C PRO A 238 6.18 -9.66 -14.75
N GLN A 239 7.24 -10.41 -15.04
CA GLN A 239 8.61 -10.02 -14.74
C GLN A 239 9.02 -8.80 -15.56
N ASP A 240 8.77 -8.84 -16.89
CA ASP A 240 9.06 -7.73 -17.79
C ASP A 240 8.05 -6.59 -17.63
N THR A 241 8.55 -5.38 -17.60
CA THR A 241 7.78 -4.14 -17.48
C THR A 241 7.96 -3.21 -18.67
N SER A 242 8.69 -3.62 -19.70
CA SER A 242 9.09 -2.78 -20.85
C SER A 242 7.92 -2.36 -21.73
N PHE A 243 6.83 -3.12 -21.74
CA PHE A 243 5.61 -2.82 -22.52
C PHE A 243 4.82 -1.63 -21.96
N LEU A 244 5.09 -1.20 -20.73
CA LEU A 244 4.37 -0.09 -20.10
C LEU A 244 4.68 1.23 -20.82
N SER A 245 3.63 1.89 -21.30
CA SER A 245 3.70 3.16 -22.00
C SER A 245 2.45 4.00 -21.76
N GLY A 246 2.54 5.32 -21.95
CA GLY A 246 1.46 6.26 -21.70
C GLY A 246 1.30 6.60 -20.21
N MET A 247 0.16 7.16 -19.86
CA MET A 247 -0.11 7.58 -18.47
C MET A 247 -0.50 6.40 -17.58
N ALA A 248 -0.01 6.38 -16.35
CA ALA A 248 -0.32 5.32 -15.39
C ALA A 248 -1.83 5.19 -15.09
N ALA A 249 -2.56 6.32 -15.07
CA ALA A 249 -4.01 6.32 -14.89
C ALA A 249 -4.76 5.66 -16.05
N ASP A 250 -4.27 5.82 -17.30
CA ASP A 250 -4.88 5.19 -18.47
C ASP A 250 -4.60 3.68 -18.48
N TYR A 251 -3.44 3.27 -18.03
CA TYR A 251 -3.14 1.85 -17.83
C TYR A 251 -4.07 1.22 -16.79
N ALA A 252 -4.25 1.88 -15.64
CA ALA A 252 -5.15 1.41 -14.59
C ALA A 252 -6.60 1.26 -15.11
N ARG A 253 -7.08 2.24 -15.89
CA ARG A 253 -8.42 2.20 -16.48
C ARG A 253 -8.57 1.01 -17.44
N ARG A 254 -7.59 0.77 -18.31
CA ARG A 254 -7.58 -0.39 -19.22
C ARG A 254 -7.53 -1.73 -18.48
N ALA A 255 -6.82 -1.77 -17.34
CA ALA A 255 -6.77 -2.93 -16.45
C ALA A 255 -8.04 -3.13 -15.61
N GLY A 256 -9.07 -2.27 -15.76
CA GLY A 256 -10.31 -2.35 -14.99
C GLY A 256 -10.15 -1.94 -13.52
N ALA A 257 -9.08 -1.23 -13.16
CA ALA A 257 -8.81 -0.79 -11.80
C ALA A 257 -9.51 0.54 -11.49
N ASP A 258 -10.00 0.69 -10.25
CA ASP A 258 -10.44 1.99 -9.74
C ASP A 258 -9.25 2.95 -9.66
N ILE A 259 -9.34 4.08 -10.36
CA ILE A 259 -8.23 5.04 -10.47
C ILE A 259 -7.87 5.64 -9.11
N SER A 260 -8.86 5.97 -8.29
CA SER A 260 -8.65 6.55 -6.96
C SER A 260 -7.89 5.60 -6.05
N LEU A 261 -8.34 4.33 -6.02
CA LEU A 261 -7.68 3.26 -5.26
C LEU A 261 -6.26 3.01 -5.79
N PHE A 262 -6.09 2.93 -7.11
CA PHE A 262 -4.80 2.74 -7.75
C PHE A 262 -3.78 3.82 -7.36
N LEU A 263 -4.18 5.11 -7.48
CA LEU A 263 -3.33 6.22 -7.09
C LEU A 263 -3.03 6.23 -5.58
N THR A 264 -3.98 5.79 -4.77
CA THR A 264 -3.81 5.65 -3.32
C THR A 264 -2.79 4.55 -2.99
N ILE A 265 -2.87 3.39 -3.65
CA ILE A 265 -1.90 2.31 -3.49
C ILE A 265 -0.49 2.77 -3.91
N LEU A 266 -0.36 3.44 -5.05
CA LEU A 266 0.93 3.96 -5.50
C LEU A 266 1.54 4.96 -4.50
N ARG A 267 0.72 5.88 -3.94
CA ARG A 267 1.21 6.80 -2.90
C ARG A 267 1.71 6.07 -1.66
N LYS A 268 1.00 5.02 -1.24
CA LYS A 268 1.42 4.19 -0.10
C LYS A 268 2.73 3.45 -0.35
N MET A 269 2.99 3.08 -1.61
CA MET A 269 4.26 2.52 -2.05
C MET A 269 5.33 3.60 -2.32
N ASP A 270 5.17 4.81 -1.75
CA ASP A 270 6.07 5.95 -1.91
C ASP A 270 6.35 6.33 -3.37
N PHE A 271 5.29 6.32 -4.20
CA PHE A 271 5.38 6.73 -5.58
C PHE A 271 5.30 8.26 -5.71
N PRO A 272 6.30 8.94 -6.31
CA PRO A 272 6.34 10.40 -6.36
C PRO A 272 5.18 10.99 -7.16
N ARG A 273 4.50 12.01 -6.62
CA ARG A 273 3.36 12.67 -7.28
C ARG A 273 3.69 13.21 -8.67
N VAL A 274 4.88 13.77 -8.83
CA VAL A 274 5.38 14.33 -10.11
C VAL A 274 5.40 13.29 -11.23
N GLN A 275 5.48 12.00 -10.90
CA GLN A 275 5.51 10.93 -11.89
C GLN A 275 4.12 10.63 -12.47
N PHE A 276 3.03 10.95 -11.76
CA PHE A 276 1.68 10.69 -12.28
C PHE A 276 1.37 11.43 -13.58
N GLU A 277 2.06 12.53 -13.84
CA GLU A 277 1.90 13.37 -15.04
C GLU A 277 2.90 13.02 -16.17
N LYS A 278 3.68 11.95 -16.00
CA LYS A 278 4.70 11.52 -16.96
C LYS A 278 4.33 10.22 -17.65
N ASP A 279 4.85 10.03 -18.85
CA ASP A 279 4.76 8.75 -19.55
C ASP A 279 5.56 7.68 -18.80
N MET A 280 4.98 6.47 -18.65
CA MET A 280 5.58 5.34 -17.97
C MET A 280 6.90 4.85 -18.61
N ARG A 281 7.17 5.23 -19.87
CA ARG A 281 8.48 4.98 -20.50
C ARG A 281 9.64 5.69 -19.77
N SER A 282 9.35 6.83 -19.12
CA SER A 282 10.31 7.59 -18.33
C SER A 282 10.50 7.05 -16.91
N TYR A 283 9.72 6.06 -16.51
CA TYR A 283 9.75 5.50 -15.16
C TYR A 283 10.97 4.58 -14.98
N SER A 284 11.52 4.57 -13.75
CA SER A 284 12.49 3.54 -13.37
C SER A 284 11.86 2.15 -13.37
N ALA A 285 12.69 1.10 -13.43
CA ALA A 285 12.20 -0.28 -13.35
C ALA A 285 11.34 -0.54 -12.10
N GLY A 286 11.76 0.00 -10.95
CA GLY A 286 10.99 -0.09 -9.71
C GLY A 286 9.65 0.65 -9.76
N GLN A 287 9.61 1.83 -10.36
CA GLN A 287 8.37 2.58 -10.55
C GLN A 287 7.39 1.83 -11.46
N ARG A 288 7.87 1.28 -12.57
CA ARG A 288 7.05 0.42 -13.46
C ARG A 288 6.52 -0.81 -12.74
N LYS A 289 7.34 -1.47 -11.92
CA LYS A 289 6.91 -2.61 -11.12
C LYS A 289 5.84 -2.24 -10.09
N LYS A 290 5.99 -1.08 -9.42
CA LYS A 290 4.95 -0.54 -8.50
C LYS A 290 3.61 -0.30 -9.21
N VAL A 291 3.63 0.19 -10.45
CA VAL A 291 2.42 0.36 -11.28
C VAL A 291 1.71 -0.98 -11.51
N LEU A 292 2.44 -2.02 -11.91
CA LEU A 292 1.87 -3.35 -12.13
C LEU A 292 1.29 -3.96 -10.85
N LEU A 293 2.02 -3.85 -9.74
CA LEU A 293 1.56 -4.32 -8.44
C LEU A 293 0.31 -3.57 -7.98
N ALA A 294 0.29 -2.23 -8.10
CA ALA A 294 -0.87 -1.44 -7.75
C ALA A 294 -2.10 -1.79 -8.59
N ALA A 295 -1.92 -1.99 -9.90
CA ALA A 295 -3.01 -2.44 -10.79
C ALA A 295 -3.53 -3.83 -10.40
N SER A 296 -2.62 -4.77 -10.10
CA SER A 296 -2.99 -6.11 -9.64
C SER A 296 -3.75 -6.08 -8.32
N LEU A 297 -3.33 -5.25 -7.36
CA LEU A 297 -3.99 -5.10 -6.06
C LEU A 297 -5.38 -4.45 -6.15
N CYS A 298 -5.64 -3.67 -7.21
CA CYS A 298 -6.97 -3.10 -7.49
C CYS A 298 -7.93 -4.09 -8.14
N GLN A 299 -7.42 -5.17 -8.74
CA GLN A 299 -8.25 -6.16 -9.41
C GLN A 299 -8.88 -7.13 -8.40
N SER A 300 -10.14 -7.47 -8.65
CA SER A 300 -10.79 -8.59 -7.94
C SER A 300 -10.48 -9.88 -8.68
N ALA A 301 -9.78 -10.80 -8.03
CA ALA A 301 -9.34 -12.04 -8.66
C ALA A 301 -9.52 -13.26 -7.74
N HIS A 302 -9.66 -14.44 -8.36
CA HIS A 302 -9.66 -15.72 -7.64
C HIS A 302 -8.25 -16.18 -7.34
N VAL A 303 -7.28 -15.83 -8.19
CA VAL A 303 -5.87 -16.17 -8.03
C VAL A 303 -4.96 -15.03 -8.49
N PHE A 304 -3.90 -14.79 -7.74
CA PHE A 304 -2.85 -13.83 -8.07
C PHE A 304 -1.63 -14.61 -8.55
N ILE A 305 -1.17 -14.29 -9.77
CA ILE A 305 -0.05 -14.95 -10.42
C ILE A 305 1.06 -13.92 -10.60
N TRP A 306 2.11 -13.97 -9.77
CA TRP A 306 3.16 -12.93 -9.76
C TRP A 306 4.54 -13.51 -10.09
N ASP A 307 5.18 -12.90 -11.08
CA ASP A 307 6.53 -13.28 -11.53
C ASP A 307 7.56 -12.25 -11.03
N GLU A 308 8.36 -12.64 -10.05
CA GLU A 308 9.38 -11.83 -9.38
C GLU A 308 8.88 -10.43 -8.99
N PRO A 309 7.82 -10.35 -8.17
CA PRO A 309 7.17 -9.07 -7.84
C PRO A 309 8.06 -8.11 -7.07
N LEU A 310 9.04 -8.61 -6.31
CA LEU A 310 9.90 -7.79 -5.46
C LEU A 310 11.14 -7.24 -6.17
N ASN A 311 11.36 -7.60 -7.42
CA ASN A 311 12.50 -7.06 -8.17
C ASN A 311 12.37 -5.55 -8.33
N TYR A 312 13.47 -4.82 -8.02
CA TYR A 312 13.55 -3.35 -8.05
C TYR A 312 12.61 -2.62 -7.07
N ILE A 313 11.94 -3.33 -6.18
CA ILE A 313 11.06 -2.76 -5.15
C ILE A 313 11.91 -2.45 -3.91
N ASP A 314 11.73 -1.25 -3.37
CA ASP A 314 12.38 -0.84 -2.13
C ASP A 314 11.90 -1.67 -0.93
N LEU A 315 12.72 -1.67 0.11
CA LEU A 315 12.53 -2.53 1.27
C LEU A 315 11.23 -2.23 2.03
N LEU A 316 10.82 -0.97 2.13
CA LEU A 316 9.59 -0.59 2.83
C LEU A 316 8.35 -1.07 2.05
N SER A 317 8.33 -0.88 0.73
CA SER A 317 7.26 -1.40 -0.12
C SER A 317 7.17 -2.94 -0.08
N ARG A 318 8.32 -3.65 0.03
CA ARG A 318 8.31 -5.12 0.21
C ARG A 318 7.64 -5.53 1.52
N ILE A 319 7.96 -4.86 2.61
CA ILE A 319 7.35 -5.13 3.93
C ILE A 319 5.84 -4.89 3.88
N GLN A 320 5.40 -3.80 3.25
CA GLN A 320 3.97 -3.51 3.10
C GLN A 320 3.23 -4.58 2.29
N LEU A 321 3.84 -5.08 1.19
CA LEU A 321 3.28 -6.18 0.41
C LEU A 321 3.21 -7.48 1.22
N GLU A 322 4.25 -7.78 1.99
CA GLU A 322 4.30 -8.94 2.87
C GLU A 322 3.19 -8.91 3.93
N GLU A 323 3.03 -7.80 4.64
CA GLU A 323 1.97 -7.61 5.63
C GLU A 323 0.58 -7.71 4.99
N LEU A 324 0.41 -7.15 3.79
CA LEU A 324 -0.82 -7.21 3.03
C LEU A 324 -1.20 -8.65 2.64
N ILE A 325 -0.25 -9.42 2.10
CA ILE A 325 -0.47 -10.82 1.70
C ILE A 325 -0.76 -11.67 2.95
N LYS A 326 0.01 -11.49 4.01
CA LYS A 326 -0.16 -12.22 5.27
C LYS A 326 -1.54 -11.98 5.90
N LYS A 327 -2.03 -10.75 5.85
CA LYS A 327 -3.33 -10.36 6.40
C LYS A 327 -4.50 -10.91 5.59
N ASN A 328 -4.42 -10.84 4.28
CA ASN A 328 -5.54 -11.19 3.39
C ASN A 328 -5.53 -12.64 2.91
N ARG A 329 -4.41 -13.34 3.00
CA ARG A 329 -4.21 -14.73 2.54
C ARG A 329 -4.85 -15.02 1.19
N PRO A 330 -4.48 -14.30 0.11
CA PRO A 330 -5.03 -14.55 -1.21
C PRO A 330 -4.55 -15.89 -1.75
N THR A 331 -5.33 -16.53 -2.63
CA THR A 331 -4.82 -17.63 -3.43
C THR A 331 -3.75 -17.10 -4.38
N MET A 332 -2.52 -17.65 -4.32
CA MET A 332 -1.39 -17.05 -5.02
C MET A 332 -0.41 -18.08 -5.57
N LEU A 333 0.00 -17.91 -6.82
CA LEU A 333 1.15 -18.56 -7.42
C LEU A 333 2.25 -17.53 -7.67
N ILE A 334 3.39 -17.69 -7.04
CA ILE A 334 4.47 -16.71 -7.08
C ILE A 334 5.82 -17.33 -7.44
N VAL A 335 6.62 -16.58 -8.20
CA VAL A 335 8.06 -16.82 -8.31
C VAL A 335 8.78 -15.73 -7.54
N GLU A 336 9.57 -16.12 -6.56
CA GLU A 336 10.36 -15.16 -5.78
C GLU A 336 11.65 -15.82 -5.26
N HIS A 337 12.70 -15.00 -5.05
CA HIS A 337 14.01 -15.44 -4.58
C HIS A 337 14.32 -15.01 -3.14
N ASP A 338 13.49 -14.15 -2.57
CA ASP A 338 13.62 -13.70 -1.18
C ASP A 338 13.00 -14.74 -0.24
N ARG A 339 13.86 -15.55 0.41
CA ARG A 339 13.44 -16.60 1.32
C ARG A 339 12.66 -16.06 2.52
N ALA A 340 13.09 -14.94 3.08
CA ALA A 340 12.43 -14.33 4.22
C ALA A 340 11.00 -13.91 3.85
N PHE A 341 10.81 -13.36 2.66
CA PHE A 341 9.49 -13.01 2.16
C PHE A 341 8.60 -14.26 2.00
N ILE A 342 9.12 -15.32 1.36
CA ILE A 342 8.38 -16.58 1.14
C ILE A 342 7.93 -17.20 2.47
N GLU A 343 8.84 -17.27 3.44
CA GLU A 343 8.55 -17.79 4.79
C GLU A 343 7.53 -16.92 5.53
N ASN A 344 7.69 -15.60 5.47
CA ASN A 344 6.83 -14.66 6.18
C ASN A 344 5.38 -14.65 5.63
N ILE A 345 5.18 -14.81 4.33
CA ILE A 345 3.83 -14.94 3.75
C ILE A 345 3.22 -16.32 3.94
N GLY A 346 3.99 -17.29 4.45
CA GLY A 346 3.56 -18.67 4.69
C GLY A 346 3.32 -19.45 3.39
N ALA A 347 4.12 -19.19 2.35
CA ALA A 347 3.99 -19.88 1.08
C ALA A 347 4.58 -21.31 1.15
N GLU A 348 3.86 -22.27 0.56
CA GLU A 348 4.39 -23.60 0.27
C GLU A 348 5.41 -23.52 -0.88
N VAL A 349 6.58 -24.12 -0.68
CA VAL A 349 7.66 -24.07 -1.67
C VAL A 349 7.64 -25.30 -2.54
N VAL A 350 7.43 -25.12 -3.84
CA VAL A 350 7.53 -26.16 -4.86
C VAL A 350 8.86 -26.03 -5.59
N GLY A 351 9.75 -27.01 -5.40
CA GLY A 351 11.07 -27.03 -6.01
C GLY A 351 11.01 -27.44 -7.48
N MET A 352 11.68 -26.68 -8.33
CA MET A 352 11.92 -27.02 -9.74
C MET A 352 13.39 -27.37 -9.89
N GLY A 353 13.67 -28.63 -10.12
CA GLY A 353 15.02 -29.23 -10.25
C GLY A 353 15.67 -29.00 -11.60
#